data_05b368ab2cdc964cc7d5baf5e5a9c42a
#
_entry.id   05b368ab2cdc964cc7d5baf5e5a9c42a
#
_cell.length_a   1.000
_cell.length_b   1.000
_cell.length_c   1.000
_cell.angle_alpha   90.00
_cell.angle_beta   90.00
_cell.angle_gamma   90.00
#
_symmetry.space_group_name_H-M   'P 1'
#
loop_
_entity.id
_entity.type
_entity.pdbx_description
1 polymer ?
#
loop_
_entity_poly.entity_id
_entity_poly.type
_entity_poly.pdbx_seq_one_letter_code
_entity_poly.pdbx_strand_id
1 'polypeptide(L)'
;MDDEFIFSGNKKISRPIHSRNFGMVFQDFALWPHLTVFENVAFGLRASKQKKDLRIRVQQALRSVKLEGLELRFPHQLSGGQQQRVAFARAVVTTPQLVLFDEPLSALDAVLRDEMRLELTSLVRNMGITALYVTHDQTEAMSMSDEVVVMQGGTILQTGSPEEIYQKPNHPFVAHFIGKSNWIVPDKQMLRPEHLRWSQEDASSLPFTGTIRHVSYMGDRYEVILDMENRTTWTAYHDQRLPVGETIQVYASEHQIHHLN
;
A
#
# COMPACT_ATOMS: atom_id res chain seq x y z
N MET A 1 14.88 -6.60 15.80
CA MET A 1 16.05 -5.84 15.34
C MET A 1 17.22 -6.46 16.08
N ASP A 2 18.06 -7.11 15.37
CA ASP A 2 19.27 -7.77 15.88
C ASP A 2 19.02 -8.63 17.16
N ASP A 3 17.93 -9.42 17.16
CA ASP A 3 17.47 -10.28 18.26
C ASP A 3 17.09 -9.56 19.57
N GLU A 4 17.03 -8.24 19.57
CA GLU A 4 16.60 -7.49 20.75
C GLU A 4 15.10 -7.15 20.72
N PHE A 5 14.40 -7.44 21.82
CA PHE A 5 13.00 -7.05 22.01
C PHE A 5 12.88 -5.53 22.23
N ILE A 6 12.08 -4.88 21.43
CA ILE A 6 11.69 -3.46 21.60
C ILE A 6 10.52 -3.35 22.56
N PHE A 7 9.56 -4.28 22.44
CA PHE A 7 8.42 -4.41 23.31
C PHE A 7 8.07 -5.89 23.51
N SER A 8 7.76 -6.28 24.73
CA SER A 8 7.21 -7.60 25.04
C SER A 8 6.38 -7.52 26.32
N GLY A 9 5.07 -7.67 26.19
CA GLY A 9 4.16 -7.72 27.35
C GLY A 9 4.52 -8.86 28.31
N ASN A 10 4.81 -10.04 27.78
CA ASN A 10 5.17 -11.22 28.57
C ASN A 10 6.50 -11.04 29.33
N LYS A 11 7.49 -10.39 28.71
CA LYS A 11 8.81 -10.14 29.33
C LYS A 11 8.86 -8.80 30.06
N LYS A 12 7.77 -8.01 30.08
CA LYS A 12 7.70 -6.67 30.65
C LYS A 12 8.79 -5.73 30.12
N ILE A 13 9.16 -5.89 28.84
CA ILE A 13 10.15 -5.06 28.17
C ILE A 13 9.39 -3.95 27.43
N SER A 14 9.77 -2.69 27.63
CA SER A 14 9.33 -1.55 26.84
C SER A 14 10.50 -0.56 26.71
N ARG A 15 11.16 -0.54 25.55
CA ARG A 15 12.19 0.47 25.30
C ARG A 15 11.55 1.83 25.06
N PRO A 16 12.05 2.91 25.66
CA PRO A 16 11.59 4.26 25.38
C PRO A 16 11.69 4.57 23.88
N ILE A 17 10.70 5.32 23.35
CA ILE A 17 10.60 5.60 21.90
C ILE A 17 11.89 6.24 21.35
N HIS A 18 12.46 7.20 22.07
CA HIS A 18 13.67 7.92 21.67
C HIS A 18 14.95 7.04 21.59
N SER A 19 14.91 5.84 22.19
CA SER A 19 16.04 4.90 22.15
C SER A 19 15.90 3.79 21.11
N ARG A 20 14.79 3.80 20.34
CA ARG A 20 14.52 2.74 19.35
C ARG A 20 15.21 2.94 18.02
N ASN A 21 15.82 4.10 17.80
CA ASN A 21 16.47 4.48 16.53
C ASN A 21 15.55 4.32 15.31
N PHE A 22 14.31 4.77 15.44
CA PHE A 22 13.31 4.80 14.36
C PHE A 22 13.16 6.21 13.80
N GLY A 23 13.03 6.32 12.47
CA GLY A 23 12.43 7.48 11.82
C GLY A 23 10.91 7.31 11.77
N MET A 24 10.16 8.41 11.73
CA MET A 24 8.70 8.36 11.55
C MET A 24 8.23 9.49 10.65
N VAL A 25 7.36 9.13 9.71
CA VAL A 25 6.61 10.04 8.83
C VAL A 25 5.14 9.86 9.16
N PHE A 26 4.51 10.95 9.62
CA PHE A 26 3.09 10.97 10.01
C PHE A 26 2.20 11.33 8.82
N GLN A 27 0.93 11.04 8.93
CA GLN A 27 -0.12 11.30 7.93
C GLN A 27 -0.23 12.80 7.55
N ASP A 28 -0.12 13.71 8.52
CA ASP A 28 -0.17 15.16 8.36
C ASP A 28 1.24 15.79 8.22
N PHE A 29 2.26 14.97 7.95
CA PHE A 29 3.68 15.31 7.90
C PHE A 29 4.25 15.83 9.23
N ALA A 30 3.44 16.30 10.15
CA ALA A 30 3.80 16.84 11.46
C ALA A 30 5.02 17.81 11.41
N LEU A 31 5.04 18.71 10.42
CA LEU A 31 6.08 19.74 10.33
C LEU A 31 5.79 20.87 11.32
N TRP A 32 6.84 21.35 12.00
CA TRP A 32 6.71 22.52 12.85
C TRP A 32 6.57 23.79 11.99
N PRO A 33 5.42 24.49 12.01
CA PRO A 33 5.14 25.57 11.07
C PRO A 33 5.99 26.82 11.32
N HIS A 34 6.52 27.00 12.52
CA HIS A 34 7.37 28.11 12.94
C HIS A 34 8.86 27.84 12.74
N LEU A 35 9.24 26.65 12.28
CA LEU A 35 10.61 26.27 11.95
C LEU A 35 10.80 26.25 10.43
N THR A 36 11.98 26.63 9.98
CA THR A 36 12.38 26.49 8.58
C THR A 36 12.53 25.02 8.19
N VAL A 37 12.65 24.73 6.90
CA VAL A 37 12.97 23.39 6.36
C VAL A 37 14.24 22.84 7.02
N PHE A 38 15.30 23.66 7.06
CA PHE A 38 16.56 23.28 7.72
C PHE A 38 16.34 22.89 9.19
N GLU A 39 15.60 23.68 9.92
CA GLU A 39 15.37 23.46 11.35
C GLU A 39 14.47 22.24 11.63
N ASN A 40 13.45 22.02 10.80
CA ASN A 40 12.62 20.81 10.84
C ASN A 40 13.50 19.55 10.69
N VAL A 41 14.38 19.52 9.70
CA VAL A 41 15.27 18.38 9.45
C VAL A 41 16.34 18.26 10.56
N ALA A 42 16.93 19.37 10.99
CA ALA A 42 17.96 19.39 12.03
C ALA A 42 17.47 18.99 13.42
N PHE A 43 16.16 19.01 13.67
CA PHE A 43 15.59 18.79 14.99
C PHE A 43 16.01 17.45 15.61
N GLY A 44 15.91 16.35 14.85
CA GLY A 44 16.30 15.02 15.33
C GLY A 44 17.76 14.93 15.74
N LEU A 45 18.67 15.55 14.98
CA LEU A 45 20.08 15.61 15.31
C LEU A 45 20.39 16.44 16.57
N ARG A 46 19.65 17.54 16.75
CA ARG A 46 19.76 18.37 17.96
C ARG A 46 19.27 17.64 19.20
N ALA A 47 18.10 16.97 19.10
CA ALA A 47 17.49 16.22 20.20
C ALA A 47 18.36 15.04 20.64
N SER A 48 18.98 14.32 19.71
CA SER A 48 19.91 13.22 19.99
C SER A 48 21.32 13.65 20.36
N LYS A 49 21.55 14.98 20.51
CA LYS A 49 22.88 15.59 20.81
C LYS A 49 23.96 15.28 19.74
N GLN A 50 23.58 14.85 18.55
CA GLN A 50 24.48 14.56 17.42
C GLN A 50 24.80 15.87 16.65
N LYS A 51 25.50 16.80 17.31
CA LYS A 51 25.79 18.13 16.73
C LYS A 51 26.97 18.14 15.75
N LYS A 52 27.79 17.07 15.74
CA LYS A 52 28.92 16.96 14.82
C LYS A 52 28.40 16.93 13.38
N ASP A 53 28.96 17.78 12.53
CA ASP A 53 28.66 17.88 11.10
C ASP A 53 27.15 18.09 10.79
N LEU A 54 26.39 18.66 11.75
CA LEU A 54 24.93 18.85 11.65
C LEU A 54 24.52 19.49 10.32
N ARG A 55 25.19 20.58 9.93
CA ARG A 55 24.87 21.32 8.69
C ARG A 55 25.07 20.43 7.45
N ILE A 56 26.17 19.69 7.41
CA ILE A 56 26.50 18.79 6.30
C ILE A 56 25.47 17.68 6.20
N ARG A 57 25.11 17.04 7.32
CA ARG A 57 24.10 15.96 7.37
C ARG A 57 22.72 16.43 6.93
N VAL A 58 22.30 17.63 7.38
CA VAL A 58 21.01 18.22 6.95
C VAL A 58 21.03 18.51 5.45
N GLN A 59 22.11 19.09 4.93
CA GLN A 59 22.24 19.34 3.49
C GLN A 59 22.21 18.04 2.67
N GLN A 60 22.89 16.99 3.13
CA GLN A 60 22.85 15.68 2.49
C GLN A 60 21.44 15.08 2.48
N ALA A 61 20.72 15.14 3.61
CA ALA A 61 19.35 14.68 3.71
C ALA A 61 18.40 15.48 2.79
N LEU A 62 18.57 16.80 2.69
CA LEU A 62 17.78 17.66 1.77
C LEU A 62 18.13 17.37 0.30
N ARG A 63 19.38 17.11 -0.01
CA ARG A 63 19.83 16.71 -1.34
C ARG A 63 19.22 15.37 -1.77
N SER A 64 19.19 14.37 -0.89
CA SER A 64 18.64 13.05 -1.20
C SER A 64 17.16 13.10 -1.56
N VAL A 65 16.43 14.12 -1.08
CA VAL A 65 15.00 14.33 -1.38
C VAL A 65 14.76 15.49 -2.36
N LYS A 66 15.78 15.99 -3.05
CA LYS A 66 15.69 17.05 -4.08
C LYS A 66 15.09 18.38 -3.55
N LEU A 67 15.46 18.79 -2.33
CA LEU A 67 15.01 20.04 -1.70
C LEU A 67 16.14 21.05 -1.49
N GLU A 68 17.21 20.98 -2.28
CA GLU A 68 18.32 21.94 -2.24
C GLU A 68 17.80 23.34 -2.57
N GLY A 69 18.30 24.35 -1.85
CA GLY A 69 17.90 25.75 -2.02
C GLY A 69 16.60 26.14 -1.31
N LEU A 70 15.93 25.20 -0.63
CA LEU A 70 14.70 25.46 0.12
C LEU A 70 14.91 25.54 1.63
N GLU A 71 16.15 25.51 2.11
CA GLU A 71 16.53 25.37 3.52
C GLU A 71 15.92 26.43 4.42
N LEU A 72 15.78 27.66 3.90
CA LEU A 72 15.27 28.83 4.66
C LEU A 72 13.76 29.00 4.55
N ARG A 73 13.08 28.22 3.72
CA ARG A 73 11.61 28.29 3.60
C ARG A 73 10.92 27.69 4.82
N PHE A 74 9.72 28.18 5.08
CA PHE A 74 8.81 27.64 6.07
C PHE A 74 7.83 26.64 5.42
N PRO A 75 7.23 25.70 6.19
CA PRO A 75 6.30 24.71 5.64
C PRO A 75 5.16 25.30 4.80
N HIS A 76 4.56 26.41 5.21
CA HIS A 76 3.48 27.08 4.47
C HIS A 76 3.90 27.66 3.10
N GLN A 77 5.19 27.72 2.80
CA GLN A 77 5.74 28.17 1.51
C GLN A 77 6.05 27.00 0.56
N LEU A 78 5.68 25.79 0.93
CA LEU A 78 5.97 24.55 0.20
C LEU A 78 4.69 23.91 -0.32
N SER A 79 4.78 23.21 -1.47
CA SER A 79 3.71 22.31 -1.92
C SER A 79 3.58 21.09 -0.99
N GLY A 80 2.45 20.38 -1.04
CA GLY A 80 2.24 19.18 -0.24
C GLY A 80 3.32 18.11 -0.44
N GLY A 81 3.72 17.84 -1.69
CA GLY A 81 4.82 16.92 -1.98
C GLY A 81 6.17 17.40 -1.45
N GLN A 82 6.44 18.71 -1.46
CA GLN A 82 7.66 19.26 -0.83
C GLN A 82 7.62 19.12 0.70
N GLN A 83 6.48 19.33 1.34
CA GLN A 83 6.31 19.13 2.78
C GLN A 83 6.54 17.67 3.17
N GLN A 84 6.02 16.72 2.38
CA GLN A 84 6.25 15.30 2.58
C GLN A 84 7.73 14.94 2.49
N ARG A 85 8.44 15.47 1.49
CA ARG A 85 9.90 15.26 1.35
C ARG A 85 10.69 15.84 2.53
N VAL A 86 10.26 16.98 3.09
CA VAL A 86 10.85 17.52 4.33
C VAL A 86 10.62 16.56 5.50
N ALA A 87 9.41 16.01 5.66
CA ALA A 87 9.11 15.03 6.69
C ALA A 87 9.96 13.77 6.55
N PHE A 88 10.14 13.28 5.32
CA PHE A 88 11.02 12.14 5.03
C PHE A 88 12.49 12.47 5.34
N ALA A 89 13.02 13.61 4.88
CA ALA A 89 14.38 14.05 5.20
C ALA A 89 14.62 14.14 6.71
N ARG A 90 13.64 14.64 7.46
CA ARG A 90 13.66 14.67 8.93
C ARG A 90 13.72 13.29 9.55
N ALA A 91 12.97 12.32 8.99
CA ALA A 91 12.95 10.95 9.47
C ALA A 91 14.29 10.21 9.25
N VAL A 92 14.98 10.49 8.13
CA VAL A 92 16.19 9.76 7.74
C VAL A 92 17.51 10.44 8.16
N VAL A 93 17.51 11.73 8.52
CA VAL A 93 18.74 12.50 8.85
C VAL A 93 19.54 11.92 10.00
N THR A 94 18.89 11.20 10.91
CA THR A 94 19.54 10.49 12.03
C THR A 94 20.10 9.12 11.65
N THR A 95 19.98 8.72 10.38
CA THR A 95 20.36 7.38 9.87
C THR A 95 19.71 6.25 10.68
N PRO A 96 18.37 6.21 10.73
CA PRO A 96 17.65 5.19 11.49
C PRO A 96 17.78 3.80 10.85
N GLN A 97 17.62 2.74 11.64
CA GLN A 97 17.55 1.36 11.14
C GLN A 97 16.22 1.06 10.45
N LEU A 98 15.15 1.75 10.86
CA LEU A 98 13.79 1.56 10.36
C LEU A 98 13.09 2.91 10.25
N VAL A 99 12.37 3.12 9.16
CA VAL A 99 11.44 4.25 8.99
C VAL A 99 10.02 3.73 9.00
N LEU A 100 9.20 4.30 9.88
CA LEU A 100 7.78 4.03 9.98
C LEU A 100 7.01 5.09 9.18
N PHE A 101 6.12 4.66 8.32
CA PHE A 101 5.20 5.51 7.56
C PHE A 101 3.78 5.23 8.03
N ASP A 102 3.10 6.25 8.52
CA ASP A 102 1.72 6.16 8.99
C ASP A 102 0.81 6.91 8.01
N GLU A 103 0.24 6.18 7.04
CA GLU A 103 -0.62 6.69 5.96
C GLU A 103 -0.09 7.96 5.26
N PRO A 104 1.17 8.03 4.85
CA PRO A 104 1.82 9.28 4.44
C PRO A 104 1.26 9.89 3.14
N LEU A 105 0.49 9.15 2.35
CA LEU A 105 -0.08 9.61 1.08
C LEU A 105 -1.59 9.90 1.16
N SER A 106 -2.25 9.60 2.28
CA SER A 106 -3.71 9.68 2.41
C SER A 106 -4.28 11.10 2.26
N ALA A 107 -3.50 12.14 2.59
CA ALA A 107 -3.90 13.53 2.47
C ALA A 107 -3.73 14.13 1.06
N LEU A 108 -3.20 13.36 0.09
CA LEU A 108 -2.92 13.83 -1.27
C LEU A 108 -4.09 13.52 -2.21
N ASP A 109 -4.26 14.37 -3.24
CA ASP A 109 -5.14 14.04 -4.36
C ASP A 109 -4.59 12.85 -5.18
N ALA A 110 -5.44 12.26 -6.03
CA ALA A 110 -5.12 11.01 -6.73
C ALA A 110 -3.88 11.13 -7.64
N VAL A 111 -3.75 12.24 -8.37
CA VAL A 111 -2.62 12.43 -9.32
C VAL A 111 -1.30 12.58 -8.55
N LEU A 112 -1.30 13.44 -7.54
CA LEU A 112 -0.12 13.67 -6.72
C LEU A 112 0.24 12.41 -5.90
N ARG A 113 -0.75 11.64 -5.46
CA ARG A 113 -0.53 10.38 -4.74
C ARG A 113 0.22 9.36 -5.59
N ASP A 114 -0.16 9.19 -6.86
CA ASP A 114 0.52 8.27 -7.78
C ASP A 114 1.97 8.68 -8.05
N GLU A 115 2.22 9.97 -8.26
CA GLU A 115 3.58 10.49 -8.41
C GLU A 115 4.43 10.27 -7.14
N MET A 116 3.88 10.60 -5.99
CA MET A 116 4.58 10.50 -4.71
C MET A 116 4.82 9.05 -4.29
N ARG A 117 3.94 8.10 -4.66
CA ARG A 117 4.12 6.67 -4.44
C ARG A 117 5.39 6.17 -5.12
N LEU A 118 5.56 6.47 -6.42
CA LEU A 118 6.75 6.09 -7.19
C LEU A 118 8.02 6.74 -6.63
N GLU A 119 7.93 8.01 -6.29
CA GLU A 119 9.07 8.74 -5.75
C GLU A 119 9.50 8.21 -4.38
N LEU A 120 8.55 7.98 -3.46
CA LEU A 120 8.84 7.46 -2.12
C LEU A 120 9.47 6.07 -2.19
N THR A 121 8.93 5.19 -3.03
CA THR A 121 9.51 3.86 -3.28
C THR A 121 10.95 3.96 -3.77
N SER A 122 11.21 4.85 -4.74
CA SER A 122 12.55 5.10 -5.26
C SER A 122 13.50 5.64 -4.18
N LEU A 123 13.05 6.57 -3.35
CA LEU A 123 13.85 7.14 -2.25
C LEU A 123 14.24 6.07 -1.22
N VAL A 124 13.27 5.27 -0.77
CA VAL A 124 13.51 4.19 0.20
C VAL A 124 14.53 3.19 -0.34
N ARG A 125 14.35 2.72 -1.59
CA ARG A 125 15.26 1.77 -2.25
C ARG A 125 16.66 2.35 -2.46
N ASN A 126 16.77 3.57 -2.97
CA ASN A 126 18.07 4.22 -3.23
C ASN A 126 18.88 4.47 -1.95
N MET A 127 18.21 4.66 -0.82
CA MET A 127 18.86 4.86 0.46
C MET A 127 19.15 3.54 1.21
N GLY A 128 18.66 2.40 0.71
CA GLY A 128 18.81 1.09 1.35
C GLY A 128 18.18 1.01 2.74
N ILE A 129 17.07 1.72 2.96
CA ILE A 129 16.39 1.83 4.25
C ILE A 129 15.33 0.74 4.36
N THR A 130 15.23 0.10 5.53
CA THR A 130 14.08 -0.72 5.87
C THR A 130 12.90 0.20 6.21
N ALA A 131 11.75 -0.05 5.59
CA ALA A 131 10.54 0.72 5.78
C ALA A 131 9.39 -0.17 6.28
N LEU A 132 8.64 0.30 7.26
CA LEU A 132 7.34 -0.26 7.63
C LEU A 132 6.27 0.78 7.25
N TYR A 133 5.40 0.39 6.33
CA TYR A 133 4.39 1.27 5.74
C TYR A 133 2.99 0.83 6.16
N VAL A 134 2.26 1.71 6.84
CA VAL A 134 0.86 1.49 7.20
C VAL A 134 -0.02 2.24 6.20
N THR A 135 -0.94 1.54 5.58
CA THR A 135 -1.93 2.12 4.66
C THR A 135 -3.22 1.33 4.67
N HIS A 136 -4.32 1.97 4.31
CA HIS A 136 -5.58 1.34 3.96
C HIS A 136 -5.79 1.25 2.43
N ASP A 137 -4.89 1.82 1.64
CA ASP A 137 -4.92 1.76 0.18
C ASP A 137 -4.23 0.48 -0.31
N GLN A 138 -5.01 -0.39 -0.97
CA GLN A 138 -4.51 -1.66 -1.50
C GLN A 138 -3.48 -1.45 -2.61
N THR A 139 -3.62 -0.40 -3.41
CA THR A 139 -2.69 -0.10 -4.51
C THR A 139 -1.32 0.27 -3.95
N GLU A 140 -1.27 1.05 -2.87
CA GLU A 140 -0.02 1.35 -2.17
C GLU A 140 0.62 0.07 -1.64
N ALA A 141 -0.13 -0.72 -0.85
CA ALA A 141 0.38 -1.97 -0.28
C ALA A 141 0.94 -2.92 -1.34
N MET A 142 0.20 -3.13 -2.43
CA MET A 142 0.56 -4.08 -3.47
C MET A 142 1.70 -3.61 -4.38
N SER A 143 1.85 -2.29 -4.60
CA SER A 143 2.84 -1.75 -5.55
C SER A 143 4.16 -1.28 -4.93
N MET A 144 4.19 -1.02 -3.62
CA MET A 144 5.36 -0.45 -2.96
C MET A 144 6.15 -1.45 -2.12
N SER A 145 5.49 -2.50 -1.60
CA SER A 145 6.08 -3.39 -0.61
C SER A 145 6.73 -4.64 -1.22
N ASP A 146 7.75 -5.14 -0.57
CA ASP A 146 8.33 -6.45 -0.82
C ASP A 146 7.55 -7.54 -0.06
N GLU A 147 6.94 -7.17 1.07
CA GLU A 147 6.11 -8.04 1.92
C GLU A 147 4.88 -7.28 2.43
N VAL A 148 3.71 -7.89 2.36
CA VAL A 148 2.43 -7.36 2.84
C VAL A 148 1.97 -8.15 4.06
N VAL A 149 1.53 -7.42 5.09
CA VAL A 149 0.91 -7.98 6.30
C VAL A 149 -0.54 -7.54 6.35
N VAL A 150 -1.48 -8.47 6.20
CA VAL A 150 -2.91 -8.20 6.33
C VAL A 150 -3.36 -8.45 7.76
N MET A 151 -3.99 -7.43 8.37
CA MET A 151 -4.45 -7.47 9.75
C MET A 151 -5.95 -7.23 9.85
N GLN A 152 -6.59 -7.89 10.81
CA GLN A 152 -7.98 -7.65 11.20
C GLN A 152 -8.12 -7.77 12.72
N GLY A 153 -8.75 -6.78 13.36
CA GLY A 153 -9.01 -6.82 14.80
C GLY A 153 -7.76 -6.97 15.66
N GLY A 154 -6.61 -6.42 15.23
CA GLY A 154 -5.33 -6.53 15.95
C GLY A 154 -4.58 -7.86 15.74
N THR A 155 -5.11 -8.76 14.90
CA THR A 155 -4.49 -10.06 14.59
C THR A 155 -3.96 -10.07 13.16
N ILE A 156 -2.78 -10.63 12.95
CA ILE A 156 -2.23 -10.89 11.62
C ILE A 156 -2.95 -12.09 11.04
N LEU A 157 -3.59 -11.92 9.87
CA LEU A 157 -4.27 -12.99 9.15
C LEU A 157 -3.35 -13.65 8.13
N GLN A 158 -2.58 -12.86 7.41
CA GLN A 158 -1.66 -13.37 6.39
C GLN A 158 -0.47 -12.41 6.23
N THR A 159 0.68 -13.00 5.95
CA THR A 159 1.91 -12.31 5.56
C THR A 159 2.46 -13.01 4.32
N GLY A 160 2.94 -12.24 3.34
CA GLY A 160 3.52 -12.78 2.10
C GLY A 160 3.84 -11.69 1.09
N SER A 161 4.39 -12.07 -0.06
CA SER A 161 4.58 -11.14 -1.17
C SER A 161 3.23 -10.60 -1.67
N PRO A 162 3.20 -9.43 -2.33
CA PRO A 162 1.97 -8.91 -2.94
C PRO A 162 1.25 -9.95 -3.80
N GLU A 163 1.99 -10.67 -4.63
CA GLU A 163 1.46 -11.71 -5.51
C GLU A 163 0.84 -12.87 -4.72
N GLU A 164 1.50 -13.32 -3.64
CA GLU A 164 0.98 -14.40 -2.80
C GLU A 164 -0.32 -13.99 -2.10
N ILE A 165 -0.36 -12.78 -1.53
CA ILE A 165 -1.55 -12.24 -0.86
C ILE A 165 -2.74 -12.13 -1.83
N TYR A 166 -2.49 -11.73 -3.08
CA TYR A 166 -3.53 -11.59 -4.10
C TYR A 166 -3.99 -12.94 -4.66
N GLN A 167 -3.04 -13.79 -5.07
CA GLN A 167 -3.33 -15.03 -5.79
C GLN A 167 -3.72 -16.18 -4.86
N LYS A 168 -3.17 -16.20 -3.64
CA LYS A 168 -3.34 -17.30 -2.67
C LYS A 168 -3.78 -16.77 -1.29
N PRO A 169 -4.92 -16.07 -1.21
CA PRO A 169 -5.44 -15.66 0.10
C PRO A 169 -5.77 -16.91 0.93
N ASN A 170 -5.32 -16.91 2.19
CA ASN A 170 -5.56 -18.03 3.12
C ASN A 170 -6.79 -17.82 4.04
N HIS A 171 -7.46 -16.67 3.91
CA HIS A 171 -8.60 -16.29 4.73
C HIS A 171 -9.62 -15.51 3.89
N PRO A 172 -10.95 -15.74 4.06
CA PRO A 172 -11.98 -15.03 3.30
C PRO A 172 -11.87 -13.50 3.38
N PHE A 173 -11.55 -12.98 4.58
CA PHE A 173 -11.32 -11.55 4.74
C PHE A 173 -10.19 -11.04 3.83
N VAL A 174 -9.07 -11.74 3.74
CA VAL A 174 -7.95 -11.35 2.87
C VAL A 174 -8.39 -11.33 1.41
N ALA A 175 -9.13 -12.38 0.98
CA ALA A 175 -9.66 -12.47 -0.37
C ALA A 175 -10.62 -11.31 -0.72
N HIS A 176 -11.49 -10.91 0.22
CA HIS A 176 -12.42 -9.79 0.06
C HIS A 176 -11.73 -8.43 0.16
N PHE A 177 -10.75 -8.30 1.06
CA PHE A 177 -10.07 -7.04 1.32
C PHE A 177 -9.08 -6.69 0.21
N ILE A 178 -8.38 -7.68 -0.36
CA ILE A 178 -7.39 -7.47 -1.41
C ILE A 178 -7.98 -7.81 -2.78
N GLY A 179 -8.39 -6.77 -3.51
CA GLY A 179 -8.97 -6.90 -4.85
C GLY A 179 -10.38 -7.49 -4.87
N LYS A 180 -10.93 -7.63 -6.07
CA LYS A 180 -12.25 -8.22 -6.29
C LYS A 180 -12.16 -9.75 -6.32
N SER A 181 -13.21 -10.42 -5.81
CA SER A 181 -13.30 -11.88 -5.78
C SER A 181 -14.68 -12.35 -6.20
N ASN A 182 -14.74 -13.27 -7.12
CA ASN A 182 -15.95 -13.97 -7.55
C ASN A 182 -16.07 -15.28 -6.77
N TRP A 183 -17.09 -15.42 -5.96
CA TRP A 183 -17.27 -16.59 -5.10
C TRP A 183 -18.11 -17.66 -5.78
N ILE A 184 -17.49 -18.79 -6.07
CA ILE A 184 -18.17 -19.99 -6.57
C ILE A 184 -18.92 -20.66 -5.41
N VAL A 185 -18.21 -20.85 -4.30
CA VAL A 185 -18.78 -21.24 -3.01
C VAL A 185 -18.37 -20.18 -2.00
N PRO A 186 -19.32 -19.49 -1.36
CA PRO A 186 -19.01 -18.42 -0.42
C PRO A 186 -17.97 -18.84 0.61
N ASP A 187 -16.96 -18.01 0.80
CA ASP A 187 -15.84 -18.16 1.74
C ASP A 187 -14.98 -19.43 1.60
N LYS A 188 -15.21 -20.24 0.54
CA LYS A 188 -14.48 -21.49 0.31
C LYS A 188 -13.81 -21.58 -1.05
N GLN A 189 -14.47 -21.12 -2.11
CA GLN A 189 -13.95 -21.21 -3.47
C GLN A 189 -14.14 -19.90 -4.19
N MET A 190 -13.08 -19.34 -4.66
CA MET A 190 -13.11 -18.05 -5.35
C MET A 190 -12.32 -18.06 -6.66
N LEU A 191 -12.62 -17.09 -7.49
CA LEU A 191 -11.97 -16.81 -8.76
C LEU A 191 -11.73 -15.31 -8.87
N ARG A 192 -10.58 -14.88 -9.37
CA ARG A 192 -10.35 -13.47 -9.68
C ARG A 192 -11.05 -13.06 -10.99
N PRO A 193 -11.61 -11.83 -11.08
CA PRO A 193 -12.35 -11.38 -12.26
C PRO A 193 -11.59 -11.48 -13.58
N GLU A 194 -10.28 -11.25 -13.55
CA GLU A 194 -9.39 -11.32 -14.72
C GLU A 194 -9.18 -12.74 -15.26
N HIS A 195 -9.56 -13.74 -14.51
CA HIS A 195 -9.49 -15.14 -14.93
C HIS A 195 -10.75 -15.63 -15.65
N LEU A 196 -11.83 -14.82 -15.65
CA LEU A 196 -13.02 -15.15 -16.41
C LEU A 196 -12.77 -14.94 -17.91
N ARG A 197 -13.31 -15.86 -18.72
CA ARG A 197 -13.29 -15.85 -20.18
C ARG A 197 -14.71 -15.81 -20.72
N TRP A 198 -14.88 -15.18 -21.86
CA TRP A 198 -16.19 -15.04 -22.53
C TRP A 198 -16.45 -16.16 -23.55
N SER A 199 -15.46 -16.99 -23.80
CA SER A 199 -15.54 -18.17 -24.65
C SER A 199 -14.79 -19.35 -24.02
N GLN A 200 -15.18 -20.55 -24.35
CA GLN A 200 -14.46 -21.73 -23.91
C GLN A 200 -13.12 -21.83 -24.64
N GLU A 201 -12.01 -21.70 -23.93
CA GLU A 201 -10.66 -21.75 -24.51
C GLU A 201 -10.13 -23.18 -24.63
N ASP A 202 -10.53 -24.06 -23.72
CA ASP A 202 -10.14 -25.47 -23.69
C ASP A 202 -11.27 -26.36 -23.15
N ALA A 203 -11.12 -27.68 -23.29
CA ALA A 203 -12.10 -28.66 -22.86
C ALA A 203 -12.21 -28.80 -21.33
N SER A 204 -11.23 -28.25 -20.58
CA SER A 204 -11.22 -28.26 -19.10
C SER A 204 -11.85 -27.01 -18.50
N SER A 205 -12.25 -26.03 -19.31
CA SER A 205 -12.89 -24.82 -18.85
C SER A 205 -14.29 -25.10 -18.32
N LEU A 206 -14.54 -24.70 -17.08
CA LEU A 206 -15.84 -24.85 -16.42
C LEU A 206 -16.76 -23.69 -16.82
N PRO A 207 -18.01 -23.97 -17.27
CA PRO A 207 -18.99 -22.94 -17.62
C PRO A 207 -19.74 -22.47 -16.37
N PHE A 208 -20.04 -21.18 -16.35
CA PHE A 208 -20.86 -20.52 -15.33
C PHE A 208 -21.88 -19.63 -16.03
N THR A 209 -23.15 -19.74 -15.66
CA THR A 209 -24.24 -18.96 -16.24
C THR A 209 -24.60 -17.78 -15.33
N GLY A 210 -24.72 -16.61 -15.90
CA GLY A 210 -25.12 -15.40 -15.18
C GLY A 210 -25.87 -14.42 -16.08
N THR A 211 -26.65 -13.52 -15.46
CA THR A 211 -27.35 -12.45 -16.15
C THR A 211 -26.64 -11.12 -15.92
N ILE A 212 -26.42 -10.36 -16.98
CA ILE A 212 -25.76 -9.05 -16.91
C ILE A 212 -26.67 -8.07 -16.16
N ARG A 213 -26.26 -7.68 -14.94
CA ARG A 213 -26.98 -6.71 -14.11
C ARG A 213 -26.57 -5.29 -14.40
N HIS A 214 -25.27 -5.05 -14.62
CA HIS A 214 -24.73 -3.69 -14.80
C HIS A 214 -23.46 -3.72 -15.63
N VAL A 215 -23.24 -2.62 -16.40
CA VAL A 215 -22.04 -2.44 -17.22
C VAL A 215 -21.52 -1.01 -17.05
N SER A 216 -20.29 -0.87 -16.58
CA SER A 216 -19.62 0.43 -16.38
C SER A 216 -18.38 0.54 -17.25
N TYR A 217 -18.19 1.67 -17.91
CA TYR A 217 -16.94 1.96 -18.63
C TYR A 217 -15.87 2.48 -17.66
N MET A 218 -14.69 1.82 -17.66
CA MET A 218 -13.59 2.12 -16.73
C MET A 218 -12.44 2.90 -17.38
N GLY A 219 -12.58 3.30 -18.67
CA GLY A 219 -11.57 4.01 -19.43
C GLY A 219 -10.88 3.13 -20.48
N ASP A 220 -10.36 1.98 -20.07
CA ASP A 220 -9.66 1.01 -20.91
C ASP A 220 -10.53 -0.22 -21.26
N ARG A 221 -11.56 -0.51 -20.44
CA ARG A 221 -12.42 -1.70 -20.54
C ARG A 221 -13.77 -1.44 -19.91
N TYR A 222 -14.69 -2.39 -20.07
CA TYR A 222 -15.95 -2.41 -19.35
C TYR A 222 -15.88 -3.37 -18.18
N GLU A 223 -16.34 -2.92 -17.03
CA GLU A 223 -16.64 -3.76 -15.87
C GLU A 223 -18.09 -4.23 -16.00
N VAL A 224 -18.27 -5.54 -15.96
CA VAL A 224 -19.57 -6.21 -16.10
C VAL A 224 -19.90 -6.89 -14.77
N ILE A 225 -21.03 -6.57 -14.21
CA ILE A 225 -21.56 -7.22 -13.00
C ILE A 225 -22.58 -8.27 -13.43
N LEU A 226 -22.38 -9.50 -13.00
CA LEU A 226 -23.20 -10.66 -13.30
C LEU A 226 -23.93 -11.15 -12.06
N ASP A 227 -25.23 -11.36 -12.16
CA ASP A 227 -26.01 -12.11 -11.16
C ASP A 227 -25.98 -13.57 -11.55
N MET A 228 -25.31 -14.39 -10.74
CA MET A 228 -25.11 -15.82 -10.99
C MET A 228 -26.29 -16.66 -10.50
N GLU A 229 -26.48 -17.86 -11.07
CA GLU A 229 -27.55 -18.78 -10.68
C GLU A 229 -27.49 -19.18 -9.20
N ASN A 230 -26.30 -19.23 -8.60
CA ASN A 230 -26.09 -19.51 -7.18
C ASN A 230 -26.38 -18.29 -6.27
N ARG A 231 -26.99 -17.22 -6.79
CA ARG A 231 -27.30 -15.97 -6.10
C ARG A 231 -26.09 -15.17 -5.63
N THR A 232 -24.90 -15.48 -6.12
CA THR A 232 -23.73 -14.62 -5.92
C THR A 232 -23.64 -13.58 -7.03
N THR A 233 -22.92 -12.48 -6.76
CA THR A 233 -22.65 -11.46 -7.76
C THR A 233 -21.20 -11.54 -8.16
N TRP A 234 -20.95 -11.61 -9.46
CA TRP A 234 -19.59 -11.67 -10.01
C TRP A 234 -19.21 -10.43 -10.78
N THR A 235 -17.95 -10.13 -10.82
CA THR A 235 -17.35 -9.10 -11.68
C THR A 235 -16.60 -9.78 -12.82
N ALA A 236 -16.78 -9.28 -14.04
CA ALA A 236 -16.00 -9.69 -15.21
C ALA A 236 -15.54 -8.43 -15.97
N TYR A 237 -14.56 -8.59 -16.86
CA TYR A 237 -14.08 -7.49 -17.71
C TYR A 237 -14.28 -7.82 -19.19
N HIS A 238 -14.71 -6.82 -19.99
CA HIS A 238 -14.93 -6.99 -21.42
C HIS A 238 -14.47 -5.74 -22.18
N ASP A 239 -14.02 -5.94 -23.42
CA ASP A 239 -13.53 -4.82 -24.28
C ASP A 239 -14.67 -4.00 -24.88
N GLN A 240 -15.88 -4.57 -24.97
CA GLN A 240 -17.05 -3.94 -25.55
C GLN A 240 -18.19 -3.83 -24.53
N ARG A 241 -19.07 -2.86 -24.75
CA ARG A 241 -20.28 -2.71 -23.95
C ARG A 241 -21.27 -3.83 -24.27
N LEU A 242 -21.66 -4.58 -23.24
CA LEU A 242 -22.67 -5.64 -23.35
C LEU A 242 -24.06 -5.14 -22.96
N PRO A 243 -25.13 -5.74 -23.51
CA PRO A 243 -26.52 -5.36 -23.17
C PRO A 243 -26.89 -5.89 -21.77
N VAL A 244 -27.46 -5.01 -20.95
CA VAL A 244 -27.97 -5.36 -19.62
C VAL A 244 -29.22 -6.24 -19.75
N GLY A 245 -29.34 -7.25 -18.90
CA GLY A 245 -30.45 -8.22 -18.89
C GLY A 245 -30.19 -9.46 -19.75
N GLU A 246 -29.11 -9.51 -20.50
CA GLU A 246 -28.74 -10.70 -21.27
C GLU A 246 -28.18 -11.80 -20.35
N THR A 247 -28.62 -13.04 -20.58
CA THR A 247 -28.06 -14.22 -19.91
C THR A 247 -26.92 -14.77 -20.76
N ILE A 248 -25.77 -14.94 -20.17
CA ILE A 248 -24.53 -15.35 -20.83
C ILE A 248 -23.84 -16.48 -20.09
N GLN A 249 -22.97 -17.16 -20.79
CA GLN A 249 -22.00 -18.06 -20.17
C GLN A 249 -20.62 -17.42 -20.13
N VAL A 250 -19.95 -17.54 -18.97
CA VAL A 250 -18.54 -17.21 -18.77
C VAL A 250 -17.81 -18.49 -18.33
N TYR A 251 -16.52 -18.53 -18.57
CA TYR A 251 -15.72 -19.73 -18.39
C TYR A 251 -14.52 -19.46 -17.50
N ALA A 252 -14.07 -20.44 -16.74
CA ALA A 252 -12.81 -20.39 -16.00
C ALA A 252 -12.13 -21.76 -15.99
N SER A 253 -10.81 -21.77 -16.07
CA SER A 253 -10.04 -23.00 -15.89
C SER A 253 -10.02 -23.43 -14.43
N GLU A 254 -10.13 -24.73 -14.18
CA GLU A 254 -10.17 -25.28 -12.83
C GLU A 254 -8.95 -24.89 -11.98
N HIS A 255 -7.77 -24.83 -12.59
CA HIS A 255 -6.52 -24.42 -11.90
C HIS A 255 -6.49 -22.96 -11.45
N GLN A 256 -7.41 -22.11 -11.94
CA GLN A 256 -7.55 -20.70 -11.54
C GLN A 256 -8.53 -20.53 -10.36
N ILE A 257 -9.24 -21.60 -10.00
CA ILE A 257 -10.13 -21.60 -8.84
C ILE A 257 -9.29 -21.79 -7.58
N HIS A 258 -9.33 -20.79 -6.71
CA HIS A 258 -8.62 -20.84 -5.44
C HIS A 258 -9.54 -21.40 -4.35
N HIS A 259 -9.02 -22.38 -3.59
CA HIS A 259 -9.70 -23.02 -2.46
C HIS A 259 -9.14 -22.45 -1.16
N LEU A 260 -10.02 -21.90 -0.33
CA LEU A 260 -9.68 -21.49 1.03
C LEU A 260 -9.94 -22.64 2.00
N ASN A 261 -9.00 -22.85 2.89
CA ASN A 261 -9.08 -23.91 3.93
C ASN A 261 -9.87 -23.48 5.15
#